data_017a06f196efa27f5d6573dd1a02c7f9
#
_entry.id   017a06f196efa27f5d6573dd1a02c7f9
#
_cell.length_a   1.000
_cell.length_b   1.000
_cell.length_c   1.000
_cell.angle_alpha   90.00
_cell.angle_beta   90.00
_cell.angle_gamma   90.00
#
_symmetry.space_group_name_H-M   'P 1'
#
loop_
_entity.id
_entity.type
_entity.pdbx_description
1 polymer ?
#
loop_
_entity_poly.entity_id
_entity_poly.type
_entity_poly.pdbx_seq_one_letter_code
_entity_poly.pdbx_strand_id
1 'polypeptide(L)'
;VVVTPFGADGPRAKDSNSELSIASLGGSTNLQGVPQRPPVKASIPQVWRHAGAESAVAGLVAHSRMLTTGEGQYVVVSAQACMTWTLLNAMEAHEIQGADIHRSGTQIRLTEIPLQIRIEASDGWLIALSRGDTAKALGPWLIEERIVDPSWLEEDWDTLDHRVLSGEDTGHTFSDIFDAVSTLCLRYPRDVLMRRGLKLGVTLAPINDVEDLLNFDHLELRKFWRTAADNRGFSDERIPGGFLSFDGQRLAGPRQPPHLDEHHEEIRNELKSDRKKGNRAAALP
;
A
#
# COMPACT_ATOMS: atom_id res chain seq x y z
N VAL A 1 -9.51 20.60 11.08
CA VAL A 1 -9.78 19.18 10.81
C VAL A 1 -9.63 18.40 12.10
N VAL A 2 -10.62 17.59 12.45
CA VAL A 2 -10.60 16.72 13.62
C VAL A 2 -10.71 15.28 13.15
N VAL A 3 -9.81 14.43 13.62
CA VAL A 3 -9.80 12.98 13.33
C VAL A 3 -10.38 12.26 14.56
N THR A 4 -11.36 11.44 14.33
CA THR A 4 -12.05 10.68 15.38
C THR A 4 -12.05 9.18 15.03
N PRO A 5 -12.17 8.29 16.02
CA PRO A 5 -12.30 6.85 15.74
C PRO A 5 -13.55 6.51 14.91
N PHE A 6 -14.71 7.04 15.31
CA PHE A 6 -16.02 6.62 14.79
C PHE A 6 -16.91 7.77 14.30
N GLY A 7 -16.44 9.01 14.30
CA GLY A 7 -17.21 10.21 14.03
C GLY A 7 -17.32 11.10 15.27
N ALA A 8 -17.76 12.35 15.08
CA ALA A 8 -17.97 13.30 16.17
C ALA A 8 -19.36 13.13 16.83
N ASP A 9 -20.26 12.47 16.15
CA ASP A 9 -21.65 12.21 16.55
C ASP A 9 -22.01 10.72 16.29
N GLY A 10 -23.25 10.37 16.58
CA GLY A 10 -23.75 9.02 16.45
C GLY A 10 -23.51 8.14 17.69
N PRO A 11 -24.01 6.89 17.66
CA PRO A 11 -24.06 6.04 18.85
C PRO A 11 -22.68 5.59 19.35
N ARG A 12 -21.66 5.62 18.50
CA ARG A 12 -20.30 5.18 18.84
C ARG A 12 -19.29 6.31 19.05
N ALA A 13 -19.70 7.57 18.98
CA ALA A 13 -18.79 8.71 19.06
C ALA A 13 -17.94 8.73 20.36
N LYS A 14 -18.43 8.11 21.42
CA LYS A 14 -17.77 8.04 22.75
C LYS A 14 -17.21 6.65 23.08
N ASP A 15 -17.28 5.69 22.15
CA ASP A 15 -16.78 4.34 22.40
C ASP A 15 -15.25 4.35 22.57
N SER A 16 -14.78 3.51 23.48
CA SER A 16 -13.35 3.22 23.57
C SER A 16 -12.86 2.55 22.28
N ASN A 17 -11.64 2.86 21.89
CA ASN A 17 -11.11 2.42 20.62
C ASN A 17 -9.67 1.94 20.72
N SER A 18 -9.28 1.17 19.71
CA SER A 18 -7.91 0.79 19.41
C SER A 18 -7.76 0.64 17.90
N GLU A 19 -6.55 0.63 17.41
CA GLU A 19 -6.24 0.29 16.00
C GLU A 19 -6.99 -0.98 15.56
N LEU A 20 -6.94 -2.03 16.39
CA LEU A 20 -7.56 -3.32 16.09
C LEU A 20 -9.09 -3.25 16.05
N SER A 21 -9.71 -2.56 17.02
CA SER A 21 -11.17 -2.43 17.06
C SER A 21 -11.71 -1.63 15.88
N ILE A 22 -11.02 -0.55 15.48
CA ILE A 22 -11.43 0.27 14.33
C ILE A 22 -11.25 -0.53 13.03
N ALA A 23 -10.13 -1.23 12.85
CA ALA A 23 -9.89 -2.08 11.66
C ALA A 23 -10.95 -3.19 11.54
N SER A 24 -11.34 -3.79 12.67
CA SER A 24 -12.35 -4.85 12.69
C SER A 24 -13.74 -4.30 12.40
N LEU A 25 -14.14 -3.20 13.01
CA LEU A 25 -15.42 -2.54 12.78
C LEU A 25 -15.51 -1.84 11.41
N GLY A 26 -14.36 -1.51 10.81
CA GLY A 26 -14.24 -1.00 9.44
C GLY A 26 -14.18 -2.10 8.38
N GLY A 27 -14.23 -3.38 8.77
CA GLY A 27 -14.34 -4.54 7.88
C GLY A 27 -13.01 -5.11 7.37
N SER A 28 -11.92 -4.35 7.39
CA SER A 28 -10.64 -4.75 6.76
C SER A 28 -10.06 -6.03 7.36
N THR A 29 -10.19 -6.23 8.67
CA THR A 29 -9.69 -7.43 9.36
C THR A 29 -10.33 -8.71 8.85
N ASN A 30 -11.63 -8.68 8.46
CA ASN A 30 -12.33 -9.86 7.97
C ASN A 30 -11.73 -10.42 6.67
N LEU A 31 -11.14 -9.56 5.84
CA LEU A 31 -10.58 -9.94 4.54
C LEU A 31 -9.10 -10.34 4.60
N GLN A 32 -8.48 -10.30 5.78
CA GLN A 32 -7.06 -10.63 5.94
C GLN A 32 -6.85 -12.03 6.49
N GLY A 33 -5.90 -12.75 5.89
CA GLY A 33 -5.54 -14.11 6.27
C GLY A 33 -5.99 -15.16 5.27
N VAL A 34 -5.91 -16.42 5.68
CA VAL A 34 -6.30 -17.57 4.86
C VAL A 34 -7.72 -18.01 5.19
N PRO A 35 -8.46 -18.58 4.23
CA PRO A 35 -9.87 -18.95 4.43
C PRO A 35 -10.11 -19.90 5.61
N GLN A 36 -9.19 -20.85 5.83
CA GLN A 36 -9.33 -21.93 6.82
C GLN A 36 -8.94 -21.51 8.25
N ARG A 37 -8.51 -20.26 8.45
CA ARG A 37 -8.09 -19.75 9.77
C ARG A 37 -8.87 -18.49 10.14
N PRO A 38 -8.92 -18.15 11.42
CA PRO A 38 -9.49 -16.86 11.86
C PRO A 38 -8.83 -15.67 11.14
N PRO A 39 -9.54 -14.54 11.01
CA PRO A 39 -8.98 -13.30 10.51
C PRO A 39 -7.73 -12.87 11.28
N VAL A 40 -6.80 -12.22 10.59
CA VAL A 40 -5.60 -11.67 11.19
C VAL A 40 -5.56 -10.15 11.01
N LYS A 41 -4.88 -9.45 11.94
CA LYS A 41 -4.62 -8.03 11.76
C LYS A 41 -3.39 -7.80 10.87
N ALA A 42 -3.32 -6.66 10.20
CA ALA A 42 -2.07 -6.20 9.59
C ALA A 42 -1.00 -6.00 10.69
N SER A 43 0.24 -6.42 10.41
CA SER A 43 1.34 -6.31 11.36
C SER A 43 1.68 -4.86 11.72
N ILE A 44 1.46 -3.95 10.78
CA ILE A 44 1.71 -2.50 10.95
C ILE A 44 0.36 -1.79 11.02
N PRO A 45 0.18 -0.80 11.92
CA PRO A 45 -1.02 0.02 12.00
C PRO A 45 -1.36 0.65 10.64
N GLN A 46 -2.61 0.50 10.20
CA GLN A 46 -3.09 1.03 8.92
C GLN A 46 -4.18 2.10 9.11
N VAL A 47 -5.02 1.95 10.13
CA VAL A 47 -6.20 2.81 10.35
C VAL A 47 -5.83 4.28 10.41
N TRP A 48 -4.90 4.63 11.30
CA TRP A 48 -4.51 6.03 11.49
C TRP A 48 -3.70 6.59 10.32
N ARG A 49 -3.06 5.74 9.53
CA ARG A 49 -2.37 6.16 8.30
C ARG A 49 -3.36 6.53 7.21
N HIS A 50 -4.41 5.73 7.01
CA HIS A 50 -5.51 6.06 6.09
C HIS A 50 -6.25 7.31 6.56
N ALA A 51 -6.63 7.36 7.84
CA ALA A 51 -7.28 8.53 8.40
C ALA A 51 -6.42 9.81 8.29
N GLY A 52 -5.11 9.69 8.44
CA GLY A 52 -4.16 10.79 8.26
C GLY A 52 -4.10 11.30 6.82
N ALA A 53 -4.08 10.39 5.83
CA ALA A 53 -4.11 10.74 4.41
C ALA A 53 -5.41 11.47 4.04
N GLU A 54 -6.56 10.92 4.43
CA GLU A 54 -7.87 11.53 4.20
C GLU A 54 -7.99 12.90 4.91
N SER A 55 -7.40 13.03 6.09
CA SER A 55 -7.39 14.30 6.82
C SER A 55 -6.56 15.37 6.12
N ALA A 56 -5.46 14.99 5.49
CA ALA A 56 -4.66 15.91 4.69
C ALA A 56 -5.45 16.42 3.47
N VAL A 57 -6.14 15.51 2.75
CA VAL A 57 -7.02 15.87 1.62
C VAL A 57 -8.16 16.78 2.11
N ALA A 58 -8.84 16.42 3.19
CA ALA A 58 -9.92 17.21 3.77
C ALA A 58 -9.45 18.62 4.18
N GLY A 59 -8.23 18.72 4.73
CA GLY A 59 -7.62 20.01 5.08
C GLY A 59 -7.34 20.88 3.86
N LEU A 60 -6.83 20.29 2.78
CA LEU A 60 -6.57 21.01 1.52
C LEU A 60 -7.87 21.48 0.87
N VAL A 61 -8.92 20.66 0.86
CA VAL A 61 -10.24 21.02 0.34
C VAL A 61 -10.85 22.17 1.16
N ALA A 62 -10.82 22.06 2.48
CA ALA A 62 -11.32 23.12 3.36
C ALA A 62 -10.54 24.44 3.20
N HIS A 63 -9.21 24.36 3.05
CA HIS A 63 -8.37 25.51 2.79
C HIS A 63 -8.67 26.16 1.44
N SER A 64 -8.80 25.36 0.38
CA SER A 64 -9.17 25.86 -0.95
C SER A 64 -10.54 26.58 -0.94
N ARG A 65 -11.53 26.02 -0.24
CA ARG A 65 -12.81 26.68 -0.07
C ARG A 65 -12.68 27.99 0.71
N MET A 66 -11.93 28.00 1.80
CA MET A 66 -11.68 29.21 2.61
C MET A 66 -11.07 30.33 1.74
N LEU A 67 -10.11 30.00 0.88
CA LEU A 67 -9.51 30.98 -0.03
C LEU A 67 -10.52 31.59 -1.00
N THR A 68 -11.55 30.83 -1.38
CA THR A 68 -12.60 31.27 -2.33
C THR A 68 -13.73 32.03 -1.64
N THR A 69 -14.15 31.59 -0.46
CA THR A 69 -15.34 32.12 0.23
C THR A 69 -15.01 33.06 1.38
N GLY A 70 -13.78 33.06 1.91
CA GLY A 70 -13.40 33.74 3.14
C GLY A 70 -13.86 33.04 4.42
N GLU A 71 -14.56 31.89 4.32
CA GLU A 71 -15.16 31.19 5.45
C GLU A 71 -14.37 29.94 5.81
N GLY A 72 -14.02 29.80 7.11
CA GLY A 72 -13.46 28.59 7.65
C GLY A 72 -14.49 27.46 7.81
N GLN A 73 -14.01 26.22 7.88
CA GLN A 73 -14.86 25.04 8.01
C GLN A 73 -14.39 24.16 9.18
N TYR A 74 -15.34 23.52 9.85
CA TYR A 74 -15.07 22.43 10.78
C TYR A 74 -15.23 21.09 10.05
N VAL A 75 -14.15 20.34 9.91
CA VAL A 75 -14.14 19.07 9.17
C VAL A 75 -13.86 17.92 10.13
N VAL A 76 -14.71 16.90 10.09
CA VAL A 76 -14.55 15.68 10.88
C VAL A 76 -14.21 14.52 9.95
N VAL A 77 -13.15 13.78 10.28
CA VAL A 77 -12.74 12.56 9.59
C VAL A 77 -12.90 11.38 10.54
N SER A 78 -13.67 10.37 10.13
CA SER A 78 -13.86 9.14 10.87
C SER A 78 -12.87 8.09 10.41
N ALA A 79 -12.02 7.61 11.30
CA ALA A 79 -11.04 6.56 10.98
C ALA A 79 -11.70 5.24 10.55
N GLN A 80 -12.84 4.89 11.16
CA GLN A 80 -13.64 3.73 10.72
C GLN A 80 -14.13 3.91 9.28
N ALA A 81 -14.67 5.07 8.93
CA ALA A 81 -15.15 5.34 7.58
C ALA A 81 -14.02 5.27 6.57
N CYS A 82 -12.82 5.79 6.89
CA CYS A 82 -11.64 5.66 6.05
C CYS A 82 -11.27 4.20 5.79
N MET A 83 -11.32 3.34 6.82
CA MET A 83 -11.06 1.91 6.64
C MET A 83 -12.14 1.21 5.82
N THR A 84 -13.41 1.55 6.02
CA THR A 84 -14.52 1.00 5.23
C THR A 84 -14.37 1.42 3.76
N TRP A 85 -13.95 2.64 3.49
CA TRP A 85 -13.70 3.13 2.12
C TRP A 85 -12.63 2.32 1.39
N THR A 86 -11.64 1.77 2.09
CA THR A 86 -10.64 0.88 1.46
C THR A 86 -11.22 -0.44 0.94
N LEU A 87 -12.46 -0.77 1.31
CA LEU A 87 -13.16 -1.99 0.90
C LEU A 87 -14.22 -1.73 -0.18
N LEU A 88 -14.12 -0.62 -0.91
CA LEU A 88 -15.11 -0.23 -1.92
C LEU A 88 -15.43 -1.36 -2.90
N ASN A 89 -14.42 -2.06 -3.41
CA ASN A 89 -14.58 -3.19 -4.31
C ASN A 89 -15.35 -4.36 -3.70
N ALA A 90 -15.20 -4.61 -2.40
CA ALA A 90 -15.95 -5.66 -1.70
C ALA A 90 -17.43 -5.28 -1.52
N MET A 91 -17.69 -4.01 -1.24
CA MET A 91 -19.06 -3.49 -1.15
C MET A 91 -19.74 -3.48 -2.51
N GLU A 92 -19.04 -3.06 -3.56
CA GLU A 92 -19.57 -3.09 -4.94
C GLU A 92 -19.85 -4.51 -5.42
N ALA A 93 -18.99 -5.48 -5.11
CA ALA A 93 -19.22 -6.89 -5.44
C ALA A 93 -20.48 -7.41 -4.76
N HIS A 94 -20.71 -7.09 -3.49
CA HIS A 94 -21.92 -7.46 -2.76
C HIS A 94 -23.16 -6.80 -3.36
N GLU A 95 -23.19 -5.48 -3.52
CA GLU A 95 -24.37 -4.72 -3.93
C GLU A 95 -24.73 -4.92 -5.40
N ILE A 96 -23.73 -5.03 -6.29
CA ILE A 96 -23.97 -5.09 -7.75
C ILE A 96 -24.03 -6.53 -8.24
N GLN A 97 -23.17 -7.41 -7.72
CA GLN A 97 -23.03 -8.79 -8.22
C GLN A 97 -23.67 -9.83 -7.31
N GLY A 98 -24.08 -9.46 -6.09
CA GLY A 98 -24.54 -10.40 -5.07
C GLY A 98 -23.45 -11.36 -4.59
N ALA A 99 -22.17 -10.98 -4.73
CA ALA A 99 -21.02 -11.82 -4.43
C ALA A 99 -20.24 -11.28 -3.23
N ASP A 100 -19.99 -12.16 -2.25
CA ASP A 100 -19.20 -11.82 -1.09
C ASP A 100 -17.70 -12.10 -1.33
N ILE A 101 -16.86 -11.07 -1.18
CA ILE A 101 -15.42 -11.24 -1.20
C ILE A 101 -14.97 -11.83 0.13
N HIS A 102 -14.26 -12.94 0.06
CA HIS A 102 -13.72 -13.64 1.21
C HIS A 102 -12.19 -13.56 1.28
N ARG A 103 -11.62 -13.86 2.47
CA ARG A 103 -10.18 -14.04 2.62
C ARG A 103 -9.67 -15.07 1.62
N SER A 104 -8.60 -14.75 0.92
CA SER A 104 -8.01 -15.64 -0.09
C SER A 104 -6.54 -15.99 0.16
N GLY A 105 -5.95 -15.48 1.24
CA GLY A 105 -4.55 -15.72 1.57
C GLY A 105 -3.60 -15.19 0.51
N THR A 106 -2.92 -16.10 -0.17
CA THR A 106 -1.97 -15.80 -1.25
C THR A 106 -2.55 -15.97 -2.65
N GLN A 107 -3.88 -15.99 -2.75
CA GLN A 107 -4.59 -16.16 -4.00
C GLN A 107 -5.32 -14.87 -4.38
N ILE A 108 -5.44 -14.64 -5.68
CA ILE A 108 -6.42 -13.72 -6.25
C ILE A 108 -7.53 -14.60 -6.85
N ARG A 109 -8.77 -14.24 -6.64
CA ARG A 109 -9.90 -14.89 -7.32
C ARG A 109 -10.30 -14.04 -8.52
N LEU A 110 -10.13 -14.63 -9.69
CA LEU A 110 -10.76 -14.14 -10.91
C LEU A 110 -12.00 -15.01 -11.10
N THR A 111 -13.18 -14.46 -10.82
CA THR A 111 -14.42 -15.26 -10.76
C THR A 111 -14.33 -16.37 -9.69
N GLU A 112 -14.69 -17.61 -10.02
CA GLU A 112 -14.60 -18.78 -9.12
C GLU A 112 -13.21 -19.44 -9.13
N ILE A 113 -12.31 -19.05 -10.04
CA ILE A 113 -11.01 -19.70 -10.21
C ILE A 113 -9.95 -18.98 -9.35
N PRO A 114 -9.35 -19.68 -8.37
CA PRO A 114 -8.28 -19.11 -7.56
C PRO A 114 -6.95 -19.10 -8.34
N LEU A 115 -6.31 -17.93 -8.42
CA LEU A 115 -4.95 -17.80 -8.92
C LEU A 115 -3.97 -17.66 -7.76
N GLN A 116 -3.02 -18.57 -7.66
CA GLN A 116 -1.88 -18.41 -6.78
C GLN A 116 -0.98 -17.28 -7.32
N ILE A 117 -0.59 -16.35 -6.46
CA ILE A 117 0.26 -15.22 -6.86
C ILE A 117 1.60 -15.21 -6.15
N ARG A 118 1.72 -15.91 -5.02
CA ARG A 118 2.97 -15.99 -4.29
C ARG A 118 3.75 -17.22 -4.72
N ILE A 119 4.98 -17.01 -5.16
CA ILE A 119 5.89 -18.04 -5.66
C ILE A 119 7.18 -17.99 -4.85
N GLU A 120 7.76 -19.15 -4.56
CA GLU A 120 9.05 -19.27 -3.89
C GLU A 120 10.19 -19.19 -4.91
N ALA A 121 11.20 -18.41 -4.59
CA ALA A 121 12.48 -18.34 -5.31
C ALA A 121 13.59 -18.96 -4.47
N SER A 122 14.80 -19.09 -5.00
CA SER A 122 15.91 -19.71 -4.26
C SER A 122 16.34 -18.94 -3.01
N ASP A 123 15.99 -17.67 -2.90
CA ASP A 123 16.39 -16.74 -1.83
C ASP A 123 15.22 -15.99 -1.17
N GLY A 124 13.99 -16.43 -1.37
CA GLY A 124 12.82 -15.80 -0.75
C GLY A 124 11.55 -15.90 -1.60
N TRP A 125 10.68 -14.91 -1.51
CA TRP A 125 9.37 -14.93 -2.14
C TRP A 125 9.23 -13.83 -3.18
N LEU A 126 8.43 -14.11 -4.21
CA LEU A 126 8.00 -13.13 -5.22
C LEU A 126 6.50 -13.25 -5.50
N ILE A 127 5.97 -12.24 -6.18
CA ILE A 127 4.60 -12.23 -6.71
C ILE A 127 4.67 -12.27 -8.23
N ALA A 128 3.89 -13.15 -8.81
CA ALA A 128 3.62 -13.23 -10.25
C ALA A 128 2.18 -13.63 -10.51
N LEU A 129 1.65 -13.24 -11.66
CA LEU A 129 0.37 -13.72 -12.16
C LEU A 129 0.65 -14.83 -13.17
N SER A 130 0.27 -16.08 -12.84
CA SER A 130 0.48 -17.24 -13.69
C SER A 130 -0.70 -17.39 -14.65
N ARG A 131 -0.68 -16.65 -15.76
CA ARG A 131 -1.71 -16.56 -16.78
C ARG A 131 -1.12 -16.80 -18.18
N GLY A 132 -1.95 -16.79 -19.22
CA GLY A 132 -1.53 -17.01 -20.59
C GLY A 132 -0.42 -16.07 -21.08
N ASP A 133 -0.51 -14.77 -20.75
CA ASP A 133 0.52 -13.79 -21.09
C ASP A 133 1.88 -14.12 -20.44
N THR A 134 1.86 -14.57 -19.19
CA THR A 134 3.06 -15.01 -18.47
C THR A 134 3.63 -16.31 -19.08
N ALA A 135 2.78 -17.27 -19.39
CA ALA A 135 3.18 -18.52 -20.03
C ALA A 135 3.84 -18.28 -21.39
N LYS A 136 3.26 -17.40 -22.20
CA LYS A 136 3.79 -16.99 -23.50
C LYS A 136 5.16 -16.34 -23.37
N ALA A 137 5.30 -15.36 -22.49
CA ALA A 137 6.52 -14.58 -22.33
C ALA A 137 7.67 -15.39 -21.71
N LEU A 138 7.36 -16.26 -20.74
CA LEU A 138 8.37 -17.10 -20.09
C LEU A 138 8.64 -18.41 -20.84
N GLY A 139 7.81 -18.81 -21.80
CA GLY A 139 7.91 -20.08 -22.54
C GLY A 139 9.32 -20.38 -23.05
N PRO A 140 10.01 -19.46 -23.77
CA PRO A 140 11.39 -19.70 -24.22
C PRO A 140 12.36 -20.01 -23.07
N TRP A 141 12.21 -19.35 -21.91
CA TRP A 141 13.05 -19.61 -20.75
C TRP A 141 12.72 -20.94 -20.08
N LEU A 142 11.44 -21.26 -19.98
CA LEU A 142 10.98 -22.55 -19.42
C LEU A 142 11.51 -23.74 -20.25
N ILE A 143 11.56 -23.60 -21.58
CA ILE A 143 12.12 -24.61 -22.50
C ILE A 143 13.65 -24.67 -22.38
N GLU A 144 14.32 -23.53 -22.33
CA GLU A 144 15.78 -23.45 -22.10
C GLU A 144 16.17 -24.23 -20.83
N GLU A 145 15.36 -24.10 -19.77
CA GLU A 145 15.53 -24.79 -18.50
C GLU A 145 15.00 -26.23 -18.48
N ARG A 146 14.43 -26.72 -19.59
CA ARG A 146 13.82 -28.05 -19.72
C ARG A 146 12.73 -28.32 -18.68
N ILE A 147 11.94 -27.30 -18.37
CA ILE A 147 10.80 -27.39 -17.45
C ILE A 147 9.55 -27.79 -18.20
N VAL A 148 9.40 -27.29 -19.42
CA VAL A 148 8.28 -27.60 -20.32
C VAL A 148 8.82 -28.09 -21.67
N ASP A 149 7.97 -28.80 -22.43
CA ASP A 149 8.27 -29.27 -23.76
C ASP A 149 8.19 -28.12 -24.78
N PRO A 150 8.94 -28.18 -25.93
CA PRO A 150 8.83 -27.18 -26.99
C PRO A 150 7.41 -26.94 -27.53
N SER A 151 6.51 -27.90 -27.44
CA SER A 151 5.10 -27.74 -27.80
C SER A 151 4.38 -26.63 -26.99
N TRP A 152 4.93 -26.22 -25.85
CA TRP A 152 4.47 -25.06 -25.11
C TRP A 152 4.35 -23.78 -25.96
N LEU A 153 5.20 -23.61 -26.97
CA LEU A 153 5.14 -22.46 -27.87
C LEU A 153 4.05 -22.57 -28.95
N GLU A 154 3.45 -23.73 -29.12
CA GLU A 154 2.38 -23.98 -30.09
C GLU A 154 0.99 -23.67 -29.51
N GLU A 155 0.88 -23.50 -28.16
CA GLU A 155 -0.37 -23.18 -27.50
C GLU A 155 -0.79 -21.73 -27.77
N ASP A 156 -2.11 -21.52 -27.93
CA ASP A 156 -2.70 -20.18 -28.04
C ASP A 156 -2.89 -19.53 -26.68
N TRP A 157 -1.79 -19.03 -26.15
CA TRP A 157 -1.74 -18.34 -24.86
C TRP A 157 -2.57 -17.05 -24.82
N ASP A 158 -2.79 -16.41 -25.94
CA ASP A 158 -3.50 -15.12 -26.01
C ASP A 158 -5.00 -15.28 -25.69
N THR A 159 -5.57 -16.43 -26.00
CA THR A 159 -6.98 -16.74 -25.71
C THR A 159 -7.18 -17.63 -24.50
N LEU A 160 -6.09 -18.19 -23.94
CA LEU A 160 -6.19 -19.16 -22.85
C LEU A 160 -7.02 -18.66 -21.66
N ASP A 161 -6.74 -17.44 -21.19
CA ASP A 161 -7.43 -16.86 -20.04
C ASP A 161 -8.95 -16.83 -20.23
N HIS A 162 -9.40 -16.44 -21.43
CA HIS A 162 -10.81 -16.40 -21.77
C HIS A 162 -11.40 -17.82 -21.80
N ARG A 163 -10.73 -18.78 -22.44
CA ARG A 163 -11.18 -20.17 -22.56
C ARG A 163 -11.32 -20.84 -21.19
N VAL A 164 -10.31 -20.69 -20.34
CA VAL A 164 -10.33 -21.22 -18.97
C VAL A 164 -11.46 -20.58 -18.15
N LEU A 165 -11.65 -19.26 -18.25
CA LEU A 165 -12.71 -18.56 -17.51
C LEU A 165 -14.12 -18.87 -18.01
N SER A 166 -14.28 -19.23 -19.30
CA SER A 166 -15.56 -19.69 -19.86
C SER A 166 -15.86 -21.16 -19.58
N GLY A 167 -14.92 -21.89 -18.96
CA GLY A 167 -15.09 -23.31 -18.63
C GLY A 167 -14.84 -24.26 -19.80
N GLU A 168 -14.14 -23.79 -20.84
CA GLU A 168 -13.70 -24.66 -21.92
C GLU A 168 -12.64 -25.64 -21.45
N ASP A 169 -12.62 -26.82 -22.02
CA ASP A 169 -11.54 -27.80 -21.82
C ASP A 169 -10.32 -27.34 -22.62
N THR A 170 -9.29 -26.92 -21.89
CA THR A 170 -8.04 -26.41 -22.45
C THR A 170 -6.90 -27.39 -22.19
N GLY A 171 -5.92 -27.46 -23.09
CA GLY A 171 -4.73 -28.30 -22.91
C GLY A 171 -3.89 -27.92 -21.68
N HIS A 172 -4.00 -26.66 -21.23
CA HIS A 172 -3.31 -26.12 -20.07
C HIS A 172 -4.27 -25.32 -19.18
N THR A 173 -3.98 -25.31 -17.87
CA THR A 173 -4.70 -24.54 -16.85
C THR A 173 -3.81 -23.48 -16.21
N PHE A 174 -4.39 -22.57 -15.44
CA PHE A 174 -3.60 -21.63 -14.62
C PHE A 174 -2.70 -22.35 -13.61
N SER A 175 -3.11 -23.56 -13.14
CA SER A 175 -2.27 -24.37 -12.24
C SER A 175 -1.03 -24.89 -12.96
N ASP A 176 -1.14 -25.35 -14.19
CA ASP A 176 0.00 -25.85 -14.97
C ASP A 176 1.01 -24.73 -15.21
N ILE A 177 0.53 -23.53 -15.52
CA ILE A 177 1.39 -22.33 -15.66
C ILE A 177 2.07 -22.01 -14.33
N PHE A 178 1.32 -22.01 -13.22
CA PHE A 178 1.85 -21.76 -11.90
C PHE A 178 2.94 -22.77 -11.53
N ASP A 179 2.77 -24.03 -11.79
CA ASP A 179 3.71 -25.10 -11.47
C ASP A 179 5.00 -24.96 -12.31
N ALA A 180 4.87 -24.66 -13.60
CA ALA A 180 6.02 -24.42 -14.47
C ALA A 180 6.81 -23.18 -14.01
N VAL A 181 6.13 -22.05 -13.74
CA VAL A 181 6.76 -20.82 -13.28
C VAL A 181 7.38 -20.99 -11.89
N SER A 182 6.72 -21.71 -10.99
CA SER A 182 7.27 -22.03 -9.66
C SER A 182 8.54 -22.86 -9.74
N THR A 183 8.56 -23.86 -10.63
CA THR A 183 9.75 -24.68 -10.86
C THR A 183 10.92 -23.84 -11.39
N LEU A 184 10.65 -22.88 -12.27
CA LEU A 184 11.67 -21.94 -12.75
C LEU A 184 12.17 -21.04 -11.61
N CYS A 185 11.26 -20.47 -10.83
CA CYS A 185 11.59 -19.51 -9.79
C CYS A 185 12.48 -20.12 -8.70
N LEU A 186 12.26 -21.37 -8.34
CA LEU A 186 13.10 -22.07 -7.34
C LEU A 186 14.59 -22.21 -7.76
N ARG A 187 14.90 -22.09 -9.04
CA ARG A 187 16.27 -22.22 -9.56
C ARG A 187 17.09 -20.95 -9.48
N TYR A 188 16.45 -19.80 -9.30
CA TYR A 188 17.08 -18.49 -9.43
C TYR A 188 16.77 -17.58 -8.25
N PRO A 189 17.69 -16.67 -7.89
CA PRO A 189 17.41 -15.62 -6.91
C PRO A 189 16.49 -14.56 -7.50
N ARG A 190 15.75 -13.90 -6.60
CA ARG A 190 14.68 -12.93 -6.90
C ARG A 190 15.13 -11.80 -7.83
N ASP A 191 16.35 -11.31 -7.67
CA ASP A 191 16.90 -10.22 -8.49
C ASP A 191 17.14 -10.65 -9.96
N VAL A 192 17.59 -11.89 -10.17
CA VAL A 192 17.75 -12.48 -11.52
C VAL A 192 16.38 -12.67 -12.17
N LEU A 193 15.41 -13.21 -11.42
CA LEU A 193 14.05 -13.43 -11.88
C LEU A 193 13.40 -12.11 -12.30
N MET A 194 13.49 -11.08 -11.46
CA MET A 194 12.94 -9.76 -11.77
C MET A 194 13.58 -9.16 -13.03
N ARG A 195 14.90 -9.13 -13.10
CA ARG A 195 15.61 -8.52 -14.24
C ARG A 195 15.33 -9.24 -15.57
N ARG A 196 15.32 -10.59 -15.58
CA ARG A 196 15.04 -11.35 -16.79
C ARG A 196 13.56 -11.30 -17.14
N GLY A 197 12.67 -11.38 -16.16
CA GLY A 197 11.22 -11.23 -16.35
C GLY A 197 10.88 -9.90 -17.02
N LEU A 198 11.41 -8.78 -16.51
CA LEU A 198 11.17 -7.45 -17.10
C LEU A 198 11.62 -7.35 -18.55
N LYS A 199 12.75 -8.00 -18.92
CA LYS A 199 13.21 -8.06 -20.34
C LYS A 199 12.26 -8.85 -21.23
N LEU A 200 11.55 -9.81 -20.66
CA LEU A 200 10.56 -10.64 -21.35
C LEU A 200 9.14 -10.06 -21.29
N GLY A 201 8.96 -8.90 -20.64
CA GLY A 201 7.66 -8.25 -20.50
C GLY A 201 6.78 -8.79 -19.36
N VAL A 202 7.36 -9.57 -18.45
CA VAL A 202 6.65 -10.14 -17.29
C VAL A 202 7.20 -9.57 -16.00
N THR A 203 6.30 -9.24 -15.08
CA THR A 203 6.67 -8.79 -13.74
C THR A 203 6.75 -9.98 -12.78
N LEU A 204 7.97 -10.36 -12.42
CA LEU A 204 8.27 -11.26 -11.31
C LEU A 204 8.75 -10.39 -10.16
N ALA A 205 7.83 -9.95 -9.29
CA ALA A 205 8.11 -8.91 -8.30
C ALA A 205 8.58 -9.51 -6.96
N PRO A 206 9.81 -9.25 -6.51
CA PRO A 206 10.29 -9.67 -5.19
C PRO A 206 9.40 -9.15 -4.06
N ILE A 207 9.13 -9.99 -3.06
CA ILE A 207 8.57 -9.57 -1.80
C ILE A 207 9.74 -9.15 -0.91
N ASN A 208 9.96 -7.85 -0.86
CA ASN A 208 11.09 -7.28 -0.14
C ASN A 208 10.84 -7.24 1.36
N ASP A 209 11.85 -7.60 2.15
CA ASP A 209 11.91 -7.32 3.57
C ASP A 209 12.57 -5.94 3.84
N VAL A 210 12.84 -5.62 5.11
CA VAL A 210 13.42 -4.31 5.47
C VAL A 210 14.86 -4.19 4.98
N GLU A 211 15.64 -5.26 5.00
CA GLU A 211 17.02 -5.27 4.50
C GLU A 211 17.06 -5.08 2.98
N ASP A 212 16.19 -5.78 2.26
CA ASP A 212 16.01 -5.61 0.82
C ASP A 212 15.66 -4.15 0.48
N LEU A 213 14.74 -3.53 1.24
CA LEU A 213 14.34 -2.13 1.01
C LEU A 213 15.49 -1.15 1.25
N LEU A 214 16.29 -1.36 2.30
CA LEU A 214 17.45 -0.53 2.60
C LEU A 214 18.53 -0.63 1.52
N ASN A 215 18.63 -1.76 0.83
CA ASN A 215 19.61 -2.02 -0.23
C ASN A 215 18.99 -1.88 -1.65
N PHE A 216 17.76 -1.38 -1.76
CA PHE A 216 17.06 -1.31 -3.04
C PHE A 216 17.53 -0.11 -3.86
N ASP A 217 18.29 -0.38 -4.92
CA ASP A 217 18.93 0.61 -5.80
C ASP A 217 17.97 1.71 -6.27
N HIS A 218 16.73 1.36 -6.58
CA HIS A 218 15.75 2.33 -7.05
C HIS A 218 15.42 3.39 -5.99
N LEU A 219 15.31 3.02 -4.71
CA LEU A 219 15.07 3.97 -3.64
C LEU A 219 16.30 4.85 -3.39
N GLU A 220 17.50 4.29 -3.55
CA GLU A 220 18.76 5.03 -3.46
C GLU A 220 18.88 6.05 -4.60
N LEU A 221 18.72 5.63 -5.85
CA LEU A 221 18.73 6.49 -7.03
C LEU A 221 17.68 7.62 -6.96
N ARG A 222 16.53 7.34 -6.36
CA ARG A 222 15.50 8.34 -6.10
C ARG A 222 15.82 9.23 -4.92
N LYS A 223 16.94 9.04 -4.23
CA LYS A 223 17.33 9.81 -3.02
C LYS A 223 16.21 9.78 -1.96
N PHE A 224 15.61 8.60 -1.78
CA PHE A 224 14.50 8.44 -0.85
C PHE A 224 14.96 8.49 0.61
N TRP A 225 16.14 7.94 0.88
CA TRP A 225 16.67 7.87 2.23
C TRP A 225 17.22 9.20 2.74
N ARG A 226 17.10 9.44 4.01
CA ARG A 226 17.72 10.55 4.74
C ARG A 226 18.54 9.97 5.88
N THR A 227 19.59 10.66 6.26
CA THR A 227 20.35 10.33 7.46
C THR A 227 19.75 11.07 8.64
N ALA A 228 19.46 10.34 9.72
CA ALA A 228 19.05 10.94 10.98
C ALA A 228 20.30 11.41 11.72
N ALA A 229 20.80 12.60 11.42
CA ALA A 229 21.82 13.22 12.28
C ALA A 229 21.10 13.71 13.55
N ASP A 230 21.37 13.11 14.70
CA ASP A 230 20.91 13.65 15.97
C ASP A 230 22.01 13.51 17.04
N ASN A 231 22.01 14.46 17.98
CA ASN A 231 22.95 14.48 19.08
C ASN A 231 22.73 13.39 20.13
N ARG A 232 21.79 12.46 19.89
CA ARG A 232 21.41 11.34 20.77
C ARG A 232 22.02 10.00 20.37
N GLY A 233 22.95 10.00 19.40
CA GLY A 233 23.66 8.81 18.98
C GLY A 233 23.08 8.09 17.77
N PHE A 234 22.07 8.64 17.10
CA PHE A 234 21.52 8.13 15.83
C PHE A 234 22.18 8.83 14.65
N SER A 235 23.50 8.73 14.54
CA SER A 235 24.26 9.57 13.60
C SER A 235 24.23 9.08 12.15
N ASP A 236 23.94 7.81 11.90
CA ASP A 236 24.08 7.20 10.58
C ASP A 236 22.87 6.36 10.12
N GLU A 237 21.80 6.30 10.92
CA GLU A 237 20.62 5.54 10.51
C GLU A 237 19.90 6.20 9.35
N ARG A 238 19.60 5.35 8.36
CA ARG A 238 18.75 5.74 7.24
C ARG A 238 17.28 5.71 7.65
N ILE A 239 16.60 6.82 7.46
CA ILE A 239 15.16 6.96 7.67
C ILE A 239 14.47 7.29 6.35
N PRO A 240 13.18 6.92 6.18
CA PRO A 240 12.40 7.32 5.03
C PRO A 240 12.33 8.85 4.90
N GLY A 241 12.64 9.36 3.72
CA GLY A 241 12.46 10.77 3.38
C GLY A 241 11.04 11.07 2.88
N GLY A 242 10.86 12.25 2.31
CA GLY A 242 9.59 12.63 1.70
C GLY A 242 9.29 11.82 0.44
N PHE A 243 8.07 11.34 0.31
CA PHE A 243 7.60 10.58 -0.88
C PHE A 243 7.11 11.50 -2.02
N LEU A 244 6.91 12.80 -1.75
CA LEU A 244 6.49 13.79 -2.73
C LEU A 244 7.68 14.57 -3.30
N SER A 245 7.59 14.91 -4.58
CA SER A 245 8.48 15.88 -5.22
C SER A 245 7.65 16.89 -6.01
N PHE A 246 8.01 18.16 -5.93
CA PHE A 246 7.43 19.26 -6.68
C PHE A 246 8.48 19.82 -7.62
N ASP A 247 8.19 19.85 -8.91
CA ASP A 247 9.13 20.31 -9.97
C ASP A 247 10.50 19.62 -9.87
N GLY A 248 10.49 18.32 -9.57
CA GLY A 248 11.71 17.51 -9.40
C GLY A 248 12.40 17.69 -8.05
N GLN A 249 11.96 18.61 -7.20
CA GLN A 249 12.51 18.82 -5.87
C GLN A 249 11.70 18.08 -4.81
N ARG A 250 12.38 17.32 -3.96
CA ARG A 250 11.74 16.70 -2.81
C ARG A 250 11.53 17.71 -1.69
N LEU A 251 10.41 17.60 -1.00
CA LEU A 251 10.18 18.36 0.22
C LEU A 251 11.32 18.09 1.22
N ALA A 252 11.65 19.11 1.99
CA ALA A 252 12.62 19.00 3.07
C ALA A 252 12.22 17.82 3.98
N GLY A 253 13.21 17.03 4.36
CA GLY A 253 13.01 15.92 5.29
C GLY A 253 12.59 16.41 6.67
N PRO A 254 12.23 15.47 7.57
CA PRO A 254 11.94 15.81 8.94
C PRO A 254 13.13 16.56 9.57
N ARG A 255 12.82 17.58 10.36
CA ARG A 255 13.83 18.25 11.18
C ARG A 255 14.22 17.36 12.34
N GLN A 256 15.36 17.64 12.96
CA GLN A 256 15.71 16.97 14.21
C GLN A 256 14.63 17.23 15.27
N PRO A 257 14.30 16.22 16.08
CA PRO A 257 13.42 16.44 17.21
C PRO A 257 14.05 17.43 18.18
N PRO A 258 13.30 18.40 18.70
CA PRO A 258 13.84 19.38 19.63
C PRO A 258 14.29 18.72 20.94
N HIS A 259 15.30 19.30 21.57
CA HIS A 259 15.61 19.00 22.96
C HIS A 259 14.50 19.50 23.88
N LEU A 260 14.46 18.94 25.10
CA LEU A 260 13.50 19.40 26.10
C LEU A 260 13.70 20.90 26.30
N ASP A 261 12.60 21.66 26.18
CA ASP A 261 12.54 23.12 26.36
C ASP A 261 13.32 23.98 25.31
N GLU A 262 13.79 23.38 24.21
CA GLU A 262 14.61 24.08 23.21
C GLU A 262 13.94 25.34 22.61
N HIS A 263 12.63 25.29 22.38
CA HIS A 263 11.87 26.39 21.77
C HIS A 263 11.09 27.26 22.77
N HIS A 264 11.33 27.11 24.07
CA HIS A 264 10.54 27.77 25.10
C HIS A 264 10.55 29.32 24.96
N GLU A 265 11.71 29.90 24.83
CA GLU A 265 11.85 31.36 24.72
C GLU A 265 11.31 31.90 23.39
N GLU A 266 11.47 31.14 22.29
CA GLU A 266 10.89 31.47 20.97
C GLU A 266 9.38 31.56 21.06
N ILE A 267 8.74 30.50 21.57
CA ILE A 267 7.27 30.41 21.73
C ILE A 267 6.76 31.53 22.66
N ARG A 268 7.45 31.81 23.76
CA ARG A 268 7.08 32.92 24.66
C ARG A 268 7.15 34.29 23.98
N ASN A 269 8.17 34.51 23.15
CA ASN A 269 8.33 35.75 22.46
C ASN A 269 7.30 35.96 21.34
N GLU A 270 6.94 34.91 20.62
CA GLU A 270 5.83 34.92 19.66
C GLU A 270 4.52 35.30 20.34
N LEU A 271 4.15 34.62 21.45
CA LEU A 271 2.95 34.92 22.21
C LEU A 271 2.88 36.35 22.74
N LYS A 272 4.03 36.92 23.15
CA LYS A 272 4.11 38.35 23.57
C LYS A 272 3.90 39.29 22.38
N SER A 273 4.42 38.95 21.21
CA SER A 273 4.29 39.77 19.99
C SER A 273 2.84 39.77 19.47
N ASP A 274 2.16 38.63 19.50
CA ASP A 274 0.78 38.51 19.02
C ASP A 274 -0.21 39.21 19.97
N ARG A 275 0.00 39.16 21.29
CA ARG A 275 -0.76 39.98 22.23
C ARG A 275 -0.64 41.46 21.95
N LYS A 276 0.54 41.95 21.56
CA LYS A 276 0.75 43.35 21.17
C LYS A 276 0.02 43.70 19.87
N LYS A 277 -0.04 42.78 18.90
CA LYS A 277 -0.79 42.97 17.63
C LYS A 277 -2.30 42.92 17.86
N GLY A 278 -2.79 41.98 18.68
CA GLY A 278 -4.20 41.89 19.05
C GLY A 278 -4.72 43.13 19.80
N ASN A 279 -3.96 43.67 20.72
CA ASN A 279 -4.29 44.94 21.40
C ASN A 279 -4.27 46.15 20.46
N ARG A 280 -3.51 46.12 19.36
CA ARG A 280 -3.54 47.19 18.34
C ARG A 280 -4.76 47.09 17.43
N ALA A 281 -5.22 45.88 17.11
CA ALA A 281 -6.45 45.64 16.31
C ALA A 281 -7.72 46.03 17.08
N ALA A 282 -7.74 45.84 18.42
CA ALA A 282 -8.84 46.20 19.27
C ALA A 282 -8.89 47.73 19.59
N ALA A 283 -7.89 48.50 19.21
CA ALA A 283 -7.78 49.92 19.48
C ALA A 283 -8.00 50.80 18.22
N LEU A 284 -8.56 50.29 17.17
CA LEU A 284 -9.03 51.06 16.01
C LEU A 284 -10.52 51.32 16.17
N PRO A 285 -10.94 52.59 16.06
CA PRO A 285 -12.33 53.05 16.29
C PRO A 285 -13.29 52.50 15.24
#